data_40ecbff8dfd46bfe086baa89758bc4fc
#
_entry.id   40ecbff8dfd46bfe086baa89758bc4fc
#
_cell.length_a   1.000
_cell.length_b   1.000
_cell.length_c   1.000
_cell.angle_alpha   90.00
_cell.angle_beta   90.00
_cell.angle_gamma   90.00
#
_symmetry.space_group_name_H-M   'P 1'
#
loop_
_entity.id
_entity.type
_entity.pdbx_description
1 polymer ?
#
loop_
_entity_poly.entity_id
_entity_poly.type
_entity_poly.pdbx_seq_one_letter_code
_entity_poly.pdbx_strand_id
1 'polypeptide(L)'
;QLGNLKWMDLSYSVNLRKLPDFSKATNLELLILDHCSSLVELPSSIGNATKLEELDLGCCSSLVKLPSSLGNAVNLKVLRLWGCSSLVELPSSIGNAAKLRDLVLCECSSLVELPFSIGKLHNLRYMDLKGCSKLKVIPTNINMKSLEVLIFSNCSVLKTFPEMSTNIKCLKLDGTAVEEVPLGIRSWSHLDELHMSYCENFKDSPHALDSITDLHLTDTEIQELGPWIKGFSRLSRLVLNGMQKLVSLPQLPDSLLFLDAENCKSLERLDGSFCNPDIRLNFLNCFKLNQEAKDLIIQTSNRSAAILPGGEVPAYFSDRATGGTITVKLSESPPHTSFKFKLGIVLIDKADDALRGSHMMYAWYKIIDKQNGLVTTARPVSHALPPAVTGHLYTFEIEVDVTSNNLSFELQAGSTSWDIKECGILQLSQVCHVDGISD
;
A
#
# COMPACT_ATOMS: atom_id res chain seq x y z
N GLN A 1 36.77 -8.38 32.40
CA GLN A 1 37.43 -8.79 31.15
C GLN A 1 36.41 -8.97 30.06
N LEU A 2 36.47 -8.17 28.98
CA LEU A 2 35.48 -8.21 27.86
C LEU A 2 35.65 -9.44 26.93
N GLY A 3 36.67 -10.29 27.15
CA GLY A 3 37.01 -11.38 26.27
C GLY A 3 35.94 -12.50 26.15
N ASN A 4 35.07 -12.67 27.15
CA ASN A 4 34.00 -13.64 27.16
C ASN A 4 32.62 -13.02 26.84
N LEU A 5 32.59 -11.69 26.65
CA LEU A 5 31.34 -10.98 26.40
C LEU A 5 30.81 -11.31 25.01
N LYS A 6 29.59 -11.81 24.93
CA LYS A 6 28.92 -12.13 23.68
C LYS A 6 27.91 -11.05 23.28
N TRP A 7 27.30 -10.40 24.24
CA TRP A 7 26.31 -9.36 24.01
C TRP A 7 26.39 -8.29 25.07
N MET A 8 26.19 -7.06 24.63
CA MET A 8 26.15 -5.88 25.47
C MET A 8 24.95 -5.03 25.04
N ASP A 9 24.12 -4.73 26.00
CA ASP A 9 23.00 -3.83 25.84
C ASP A 9 23.16 -2.63 26.77
N LEU A 10 23.26 -1.45 26.17
CA LEU A 10 23.36 -0.16 26.82
C LEU A 10 22.23 0.77 26.35
N SER A 11 21.12 0.22 25.87
CA SER A 11 19.98 0.99 25.39
C SER A 11 19.54 2.03 26.40
N TYR A 12 19.07 3.17 25.89
CA TYR A 12 18.61 4.31 26.69
C TYR A 12 19.64 4.92 27.64
N SER A 13 20.95 4.63 27.47
CA SER A 13 22.02 5.30 28.18
C SER A 13 22.25 6.70 27.59
N VAL A 14 21.27 7.59 27.75
CA VAL A 14 21.21 8.91 27.10
C VAL A 14 22.40 9.81 27.38
N ASN A 15 23.07 9.63 28.52
CA ASN A 15 24.25 10.38 28.92
C ASN A 15 25.57 9.71 28.51
N LEU A 16 25.53 8.56 27.87
CA LEU A 16 26.71 7.83 27.43
C LEU A 16 27.41 8.58 26.29
N ARG A 17 28.57 9.13 26.54
CA ARG A 17 29.34 9.90 25.55
C ARG A 17 30.41 9.09 24.85
N LYS A 18 30.96 8.08 25.54
CA LYS A 18 32.06 7.25 25.05
C LYS A 18 31.86 5.80 25.47
N LEU A 19 32.28 4.90 24.63
CA LEU A 19 32.30 3.47 24.89
C LEU A 19 33.66 3.00 25.37
N PRO A 20 33.72 1.85 26.08
CA PRO A 20 34.95 1.25 26.48
C PRO A 20 35.79 0.78 25.27
N ASP A 21 37.05 0.44 25.53
CA ASP A 21 37.90 -0.20 24.54
C ASP A 21 37.45 -1.65 24.28
N PHE A 22 37.13 -1.97 23.03
CA PHE A 22 36.71 -3.30 22.58
C PHE A 22 37.85 -4.21 22.11
N SER A 23 39.12 -3.81 22.28
CA SER A 23 40.29 -4.58 21.80
C SER A 23 40.29 -6.04 22.26
N LYS A 24 39.69 -6.32 23.43
CA LYS A 24 39.55 -7.65 24.01
C LYS A 24 38.18 -8.29 23.82
N ALA A 25 37.24 -7.60 23.19
CA ALA A 25 35.84 -8.08 22.99
C ALA A 25 35.70 -8.94 21.75
N THR A 26 36.62 -9.87 21.51
CA THR A 26 36.70 -10.70 20.29
C THR A 26 35.53 -11.68 20.12
N ASN A 27 34.79 -11.95 21.20
CA ASN A 27 33.61 -12.83 21.18
C ASN A 27 32.27 -12.08 21.15
N LEU A 28 32.30 -10.74 21.05
CA LEU A 28 31.07 -9.95 21.00
C LEU A 28 30.30 -10.23 19.69
N GLU A 29 29.07 -10.70 19.85
CA GLU A 29 28.16 -11.08 18.78
C GLU A 29 27.05 -10.01 18.57
N LEU A 30 26.59 -9.37 19.67
CA LEU A 30 25.53 -8.37 19.67
C LEU A 30 25.91 -7.16 20.51
N LEU A 31 25.80 -5.96 19.93
CA LEU A 31 25.97 -4.69 20.63
C LEU A 31 24.75 -3.79 20.36
N ILE A 32 24.02 -3.45 21.44
CA ILE A 32 22.83 -2.59 21.38
C ILE A 32 23.12 -1.30 22.11
N LEU A 33 23.00 -0.18 21.41
CA LEU A 33 23.25 1.18 21.87
C LEU A 33 22.07 2.10 21.54
N ASP A 34 20.90 1.49 21.35
CA ASP A 34 19.69 2.21 20.98
C ASP A 34 19.38 3.33 21.96
N HIS A 35 19.01 4.52 21.45
CA HIS A 35 18.76 5.72 22.24
C HIS A 35 19.95 6.23 23.11
N CYS A 36 21.20 5.91 22.78
CA CYS A 36 22.38 6.54 23.37
C CYS A 36 22.62 7.91 22.73
N SER A 37 21.72 8.86 22.94
CA SER A 37 21.65 10.13 22.23
C SER A 37 22.86 11.05 22.38
N SER A 38 23.65 10.91 23.45
CA SER A 38 24.91 11.67 23.68
C SER A 38 26.14 10.99 23.08
N LEU A 39 26.02 9.81 22.49
CA LEU A 39 27.16 9.09 21.90
C LEU A 39 27.59 9.77 20.59
N VAL A 40 28.85 10.30 20.59
CA VAL A 40 29.37 11.07 19.46
C VAL A 40 30.10 10.20 18.43
N GLU A 41 30.79 9.16 18.91
CA GLU A 41 31.60 8.28 18.07
C GLU A 41 31.75 6.89 18.68
N LEU A 42 31.96 5.89 17.82
CA LEU A 42 32.37 4.56 18.21
C LEU A 42 33.91 4.51 18.28
N PRO A 43 34.52 3.77 19.28
CA PRO A 43 35.95 3.58 19.29
C PRO A 43 36.43 2.72 18.12
N SER A 44 37.59 3.03 17.59
CA SER A 44 38.19 2.25 16.49
C SER A 44 38.44 0.78 16.87
N SER A 45 38.55 0.47 18.14
CA SER A 45 38.67 -0.92 18.64
C SER A 45 37.42 -1.78 18.40
N ILE A 46 36.27 -1.20 17.98
CA ILE A 46 35.09 -1.99 17.55
C ILE A 46 35.40 -2.96 16.40
N GLY A 47 36.39 -2.62 15.56
CA GLY A 47 36.89 -3.50 14.52
C GLY A 47 37.50 -4.80 14.98
N ASN A 48 37.86 -4.92 16.30
CA ASN A 48 38.35 -6.16 16.89
C ASN A 48 37.23 -7.12 17.30
N ALA A 49 35.99 -6.67 17.32
CA ALA A 49 34.83 -7.51 17.55
C ALA A 49 34.47 -8.28 16.23
N THR A 50 35.38 -9.16 15.80
CA THR A 50 35.25 -9.86 14.50
C THR A 50 34.08 -10.83 14.45
N LYS A 51 33.50 -11.23 15.60
CA LYS A 51 32.29 -12.07 15.66
C LYS A 51 31.00 -11.26 15.71
N LEU A 52 31.07 -9.92 15.69
CA LEU A 52 29.89 -9.07 15.75
C LEU A 52 28.97 -9.36 14.58
N GLU A 53 27.75 -9.79 14.90
CA GLU A 53 26.69 -10.11 13.94
C GLU A 53 25.64 -9.01 13.83
N GLU A 54 25.39 -8.32 14.95
CA GLU A 54 24.39 -7.25 15.00
C GLU A 54 24.92 -6.05 15.79
N LEU A 55 24.77 -4.86 15.20
CA LEU A 55 25.07 -3.57 15.80
C LEU A 55 23.85 -2.66 15.67
N ASP A 56 23.29 -2.29 16.82
CA ASP A 56 22.17 -1.37 16.88
C ASP A 56 22.59 -0.04 17.51
N LEU A 57 22.51 1.02 16.74
CA LEU A 57 22.84 2.40 17.07
C LEU A 57 21.63 3.32 16.90
N GLY A 58 20.42 2.77 16.95
CA GLY A 58 19.19 3.53 16.76
C GLY A 58 19.13 4.75 17.65
N CYS A 59 18.64 5.88 17.15
CA CYS A 59 18.51 7.14 17.89
C CYS A 59 19.80 7.63 18.59
N CYS A 60 20.99 7.22 18.15
CA CYS A 60 22.24 7.86 18.54
C CYS A 60 22.37 9.21 17.82
N SER A 61 21.54 10.18 18.18
CA SER A 61 21.36 11.44 17.46
C SER A 61 22.61 12.34 17.40
N SER A 62 23.56 12.20 18.35
CA SER A 62 24.83 12.89 18.32
C SER A 62 25.94 12.18 17.56
N LEU A 63 25.69 10.97 17.03
CA LEU A 63 26.69 10.20 16.30
C LEU A 63 26.95 10.83 14.92
N VAL A 64 28.22 11.33 14.75
CA VAL A 64 28.58 12.06 13.52
C VAL A 64 29.14 11.14 12.44
N LYS A 65 29.91 10.12 12.84
CA LYS A 65 30.59 9.20 11.92
C LYS A 65 30.81 7.83 12.54
N LEU A 66 30.94 6.83 11.69
CA LEU A 66 31.38 5.50 12.06
C LEU A 66 32.89 5.34 11.78
N PRO A 67 33.65 4.60 12.63
CA PRO A 67 35.06 4.37 12.37
C PRO A 67 35.25 3.44 11.18
N SER A 68 36.32 3.68 10.41
CA SER A 68 36.66 2.81 9.25
C SER A 68 36.96 1.37 9.66
N SER A 69 37.39 1.14 10.90
CA SER A 69 37.62 -0.20 11.45
C SER A 69 36.34 -1.05 11.55
N LEU A 70 35.14 -0.45 11.48
CA LEU A 70 33.88 -1.21 11.44
C LEU A 70 33.83 -2.18 10.25
N GLY A 71 34.53 -1.87 9.15
CA GLY A 71 34.67 -2.79 8.02
C GLY A 71 35.39 -4.10 8.34
N ASN A 72 36.06 -4.20 9.51
CA ASN A 72 36.68 -5.46 9.97
C ASN A 72 35.66 -6.38 10.66
N ALA A 73 34.46 -5.92 10.97
CA ALA A 73 33.35 -6.73 11.46
C ALA A 73 32.73 -7.56 10.32
N VAL A 74 33.52 -8.48 9.75
CA VAL A 74 33.17 -9.26 8.55
C VAL A 74 31.98 -10.19 8.74
N ASN A 75 31.59 -10.46 10.00
CA ASN A 75 30.42 -11.27 10.34
C ASN A 75 29.15 -10.45 10.54
N LEU A 76 29.21 -9.13 10.45
CA LEU A 76 28.07 -8.24 10.63
C LEU A 76 26.97 -8.57 9.63
N LYS A 77 25.77 -8.90 10.14
CA LYS A 77 24.55 -9.25 9.37
C LYS A 77 23.53 -8.12 9.38
N VAL A 78 23.44 -7.40 10.50
CA VAL A 78 22.46 -6.33 10.72
C VAL A 78 23.15 -5.10 11.27
N LEU A 79 22.94 -3.96 10.62
CA LEU A 79 23.39 -2.65 11.08
C LEU A 79 22.20 -1.69 11.12
N ARG A 80 21.81 -1.26 12.33
CA ARG A 80 20.75 -0.29 12.56
C ARG A 80 21.33 1.04 12.99
N LEU A 81 20.98 2.08 12.27
CA LEU A 81 21.40 3.48 12.45
C LEU A 81 20.19 4.43 12.38
N TRP A 82 18.97 3.89 12.52
CA TRP A 82 17.78 4.71 12.42
C TRP A 82 17.79 5.88 13.42
N GLY A 83 17.38 7.07 12.98
CA GLY A 83 17.38 8.25 13.84
C GLY A 83 18.77 8.82 14.21
N CYS A 84 19.86 8.35 13.58
CA CYS A 84 21.18 8.95 13.72
C CYS A 84 21.23 10.28 12.94
N SER A 85 20.52 11.29 13.42
CA SER A 85 20.27 12.54 12.67
C SER A 85 21.53 13.39 12.42
N SER A 86 22.62 13.21 13.17
CA SER A 86 23.90 13.87 12.93
C SER A 86 24.87 13.09 12.04
N LEU A 87 24.52 11.86 11.62
CA LEU A 87 25.39 11.04 10.79
C LEU A 87 25.47 11.63 9.38
N VAL A 88 26.68 12.01 8.93
CA VAL A 88 26.90 12.69 7.65
C VAL A 88 27.22 11.72 6.51
N GLU A 89 27.98 10.67 6.83
CA GLU A 89 28.48 9.70 5.84
C GLU A 89 28.69 8.31 6.46
N LEU A 90 28.67 7.31 5.62
CA LEU A 90 29.15 5.95 5.95
C LEU A 90 30.60 5.80 5.52
N PRO A 91 31.45 5.11 6.32
CA PRO A 91 32.84 4.86 5.91
C PRO A 91 32.89 3.97 4.68
N SER A 92 33.81 4.23 3.75
CA SER A 92 33.99 3.40 2.55
C SER A 92 34.33 1.94 2.85
N SER A 93 34.87 1.66 4.04
CA SER A 93 35.13 0.32 4.53
C SER A 93 33.88 -0.51 4.83
N ILE A 94 32.69 0.10 4.88
CA ILE A 94 31.43 -0.63 5.08
C ILE A 94 31.24 -1.73 4.03
N GLY A 95 31.72 -1.51 2.81
CA GLY A 95 31.72 -2.51 1.75
C GLY A 95 32.45 -3.82 2.04
N ASN A 96 33.26 -3.87 3.11
CA ASN A 96 33.96 -5.07 3.56
C ASN A 96 33.07 -5.95 4.47
N ALA A 97 31.94 -5.44 4.96
CA ALA A 97 30.97 -6.20 5.75
C ALA A 97 30.17 -7.16 4.85
N ALA A 98 30.85 -8.12 4.21
CA ALA A 98 30.31 -8.96 3.15
C ALA A 98 29.09 -9.81 3.55
N LYS A 99 28.85 -10.04 4.85
CA LYS A 99 27.69 -10.76 5.37
C LYS A 99 26.49 -9.89 5.69
N LEU A 100 26.59 -8.57 5.52
CA LEU A 100 25.51 -7.64 5.83
C LEU A 100 24.29 -7.95 4.96
N ARG A 101 23.13 -8.12 5.64
CA ARG A 101 21.84 -8.42 5.04
C ARG A 101 20.87 -7.27 5.17
N ASP A 102 20.89 -6.60 6.32
CA ASP A 102 19.96 -5.52 6.66
C ASP A 102 20.74 -4.27 7.05
N LEU A 103 20.48 -3.17 6.34
CA LEU A 103 21.05 -1.86 6.60
C LEU A 103 19.90 -0.86 6.78
N VAL A 104 19.72 -0.38 8.02
CA VAL A 104 18.64 0.54 8.38
C VAL A 104 19.22 1.91 8.72
N LEU A 105 18.95 2.89 7.88
CA LEU A 105 19.43 4.27 7.94
C LEU A 105 18.27 5.28 8.01
N CYS A 106 17.06 4.82 8.29
CA CYS A 106 15.91 5.71 8.26
C CYS A 106 16.09 6.87 9.26
N GLU A 107 15.62 8.07 8.88
CA GLU A 107 15.74 9.32 9.64
C GLU A 107 17.18 9.77 9.91
N CYS A 108 18.19 9.31 9.13
CA CYS A 108 19.53 9.88 9.11
C CYS A 108 19.51 11.19 8.29
N SER A 109 18.89 12.23 8.83
CA SER A 109 18.58 13.47 8.10
C SER A 109 19.81 14.31 7.68
N SER A 110 20.99 14.03 8.23
CA SER A 110 22.26 14.66 7.82
C SER A 110 23.05 13.87 6.78
N LEU A 111 22.62 12.64 6.45
CA LEU A 111 23.31 11.80 5.46
C LEU A 111 23.20 12.41 4.07
N VAL A 112 24.35 12.68 3.41
CA VAL A 112 24.40 13.38 2.12
C VAL A 112 24.59 12.42 0.95
N GLU A 113 25.39 11.36 1.16
CA GLU A 113 25.74 10.42 0.10
C GLU A 113 25.94 9.01 0.64
N LEU A 114 25.75 8.01 -0.23
CA LEU A 114 26.16 6.64 0.00
C LEU A 114 27.52 6.39 -0.66
N PRO A 115 28.47 5.72 0.04
CA PRO A 115 29.76 5.41 -0.56
C PRO A 115 29.61 4.41 -1.69
N PHE A 116 30.41 4.55 -2.75
CA PHE A 116 30.40 3.61 -3.89
C PHE A 116 30.64 2.16 -3.47
N SER A 117 31.38 1.94 -2.39
CA SER A 117 31.64 0.62 -1.81
C SER A 117 30.40 -0.12 -1.33
N ILE A 118 29.25 0.54 -1.18
CA ILE A 118 27.98 -0.11 -0.83
C ILE A 118 27.65 -1.22 -1.84
N GLY A 119 28.04 -1.03 -3.09
CA GLY A 119 27.87 -2.02 -4.16
C GLY A 119 28.60 -3.35 -3.96
N LYS A 120 29.54 -3.42 -3.00
CA LYS A 120 30.24 -4.66 -2.61
C LYS A 120 29.46 -5.52 -1.63
N LEU A 121 28.34 -5.01 -1.09
CA LEU A 121 27.50 -5.75 -0.15
C LEU A 121 26.58 -6.75 -0.88
N HIS A 122 27.18 -7.79 -1.42
CA HIS A 122 26.48 -8.75 -2.28
C HIS A 122 25.40 -9.57 -1.57
N ASN A 123 25.39 -9.61 -0.22
CA ASN A 123 24.37 -10.30 0.57
C ASN A 123 23.30 -9.37 1.13
N LEU A 124 23.37 -8.05 0.86
CA LEU A 124 22.39 -7.08 1.34
C LEU A 124 21.04 -7.33 0.66
N ARG A 125 19.99 -7.53 1.46
CA ARG A 125 18.63 -7.80 1.03
C ARG A 125 17.67 -6.65 1.30
N TYR A 126 17.91 -5.94 2.38
CA TYR A 126 17.07 -4.87 2.86
C TYR A 126 17.89 -3.61 3.11
N MET A 127 17.49 -2.49 2.50
CA MET A 127 18.09 -1.18 2.74
C MET A 127 17.01 -0.11 2.89
N ASP A 128 16.97 0.52 4.07
CA ASP A 128 16.00 1.55 4.41
C ASP A 128 16.71 2.88 4.65
N LEU A 129 16.41 3.86 3.82
CA LEU A 129 16.92 5.24 3.86
C LEU A 129 15.76 6.25 4.02
N LYS A 130 14.59 5.80 4.46
CA LYS A 130 13.44 6.68 4.67
C LYS A 130 13.83 7.90 5.52
N GLY A 131 13.43 9.11 5.07
CA GLY A 131 13.68 10.33 5.83
C GLY A 131 15.12 10.85 5.79
N CYS A 132 16.00 10.29 4.96
CA CYS A 132 17.33 10.86 4.70
C CYS A 132 17.20 12.11 3.83
N SER A 133 16.66 13.20 4.39
CA SER A 133 16.24 14.40 3.67
C SER A 133 17.34 15.16 2.95
N LYS A 134 18.61 14.96 3.33
CA LYS A 134 19.78 15.56 2.66
C LYS A 134 20.47 14.63 1.67
N LEU A 135 19.99 13.40 1.50
CA LEU A 135 20.62 12.43 0.60
C LEU A 135 20.43 12.84 -0.85
N LYS A 136 21.54 13.20 -1.52
CA LYS A 136 21.57 13.67 -2.90
C LYS A 136 22.24 12.70 -3.85
N VAL A 137 23.26 11.97 -3.36
CA VAL A 137 24.14 11.16 -4.17
C VAL A 137 24.01 9.71 -3.78
N ILE A 138 23.63 8.90 -4.74
CA ILE A 138 23.61 7.44 -4.64
C ILE A 138 24.53 6.86 -5.71
N PRO A 139 25.19 5.74 -5.43
CA PRO A 139 26.03 5.09 -6.42
C PRO A 139 25.25 4.65 -7.66
N THR A 140 25.79 4.90 -8.82
CA THR A 140 25.29 4.43 -10.10
C THR A 140 26.19 3.33 -10.65
N ASN A 141 25.72 2.57 -11.64
CA ASN A 141 26.47 1.48 -12.28
C ASN A 141 26.93 0.38 -11.29
N ILE A 142 26.13 0.11 -10.26
CA ILE A 142 26.32 -1.01 -9.35
C ILE A 142 25.16 -2.00 -9.53
N ASN A 143 25.37 -3.26 -9.18
CA ASN A 143 24.32 -4.27 -9.19
C ASN A 143 24.40 -5.14 -7.93
N MET A 144 23.59 -4.81 -6.95
CA MET A 144 23.48 -5.50 -5.66
C MET A 144 22.53 -6.68 -5.79
N LYS A 145 23.01 -7.80 -6.31
CA LYS A 145 22.20 -8.95 -6.77
C LYS A 145 21.23 -9.53 -5.73
N SER A 146 21.48 -9.35 -4.44
CA SER A 146 20.62 -9.87 -3.38
C SER A 146 19.62 -8.83 -2.85
N LEU A 147 19.72 -7.55 -3.28
CA LEU A 147 18.89 -6.48 -2.76
C LEU A 147 17.46 -6.64 -3.29
N GLU A 148 16.55 -6.89 -2.36
CA GLU A 148 15.13 -7.15 -2.63
C GLU A 148 14.23 -5.96 -2.25
N VAL A 149 14.56 -5.26 -1.16
CA VAL A 149 13.77 -4.14 -0.64
C VAL A 149 14.65 -2.90 -0.52
N LEU A 150 14.20 -1.82 -1.16
CA LEU A 150 14.90 -0.54 -1.18
C LEU A 150 13.92 0.60 -0.91
N ILE A 151 14.16 1.35 0.17
CA ILE A 151 13.27 2.41 0.64
C ILE A 151 14.02 3.74 0.69
N PHE A 152 13.53 4.72 -0.08
CA PHE A 152 13.98 6.12 -0.11
C PHE A 152 12.85 7.10 0.22
N SER A 153 11.75 6.63 0.79
CA SER A 153 10.61 7.49 1.11
C SER A 153 11.08 8.71 1.93
N ASN A 154 10.63 9.91 1.54
CA ASN A 154 11.00 11.20 2.15
C ASN A 154 12.50 11.59 2.02
N CYS A 155 13.22 11.03 1.05
CA CYS A 155 14.49 11.58 0.59
C CYS A 155 14.22 12.77 -0.35
N SER A 156 13.76 13.88 0.19
CA SER A 156 13.13 14.99 -0.55
C SER A 156 14.02 15.70 -1.58
N VAL A 157 15.34 15.52 -1.52
CA VAL A 157 16.28 16.11 -2.48
C VAL A 157 16.86 15.09 -3.47
N LEU A 158 16.47 13.80 -3.35
CA LEU A 158 16.92 12.76 -4.26
C LEU A 158 16.20 12.87 -5.60
N LYS A 159 16.95 13.18 -6.67
CA LYS A 159 16.43 13.31 -8.04
C LYS A 159 16.72 12.10 -8.92
N THR A 160 17.80 11.38 -8.60
CA THR A 160 18.26 10.23 -9.39
C THR A 160 17.46 9.00 -9.04
N PHE A 161 16.89 8.33 -10.03
CA PHE A 161 16.24 7.03 -9.82
C PHE A 161 17.28 5.98 -9.39
N PRO A 162 17.00 5.17 -8.36
CA PRO A 162 18.01 4.30 -7.73
C PRO A 162 18.19 2.97 -8.48
N GLU A 163 18.89 2.97 -9.59
CA GLU A 163 19.23 1.76 -10.36
C GLU A 163 20.36 0.96 -9.70
N MET A 164 20.13 0.49 -8.47
CA MET A 164 21.15 -0.20 -7.65
C MET A 164 21.09 -1.73 -7.73
N SER A 165 19.98 -2.30 -8.20
CA SER A 165 19.79 -3.74 -8.37
C SER A 165 18.64 -4.02 -9.34
N THR A 166 18.78 -5.09 -10.12
CA THR A 166 17.70 -5.59 -10.98
C THR A 166 16.78 -6.61 -10.28
N ASN A 167 17.10 -6.99 -9.04
CA ASN A 167 16.37 -8.01 -8.27
C ASN A 167 15.45 -7.40 -7.19
N ILE A 168 15.27 -6.08 -7.22
CA ILE A 168 14.37 -5.39 -6.30
C ILE A 168 12.93 -5.89 -6.52
N LYS A 169 12.28 -6.24 -5.42
CA LYS A 169 10.86 -6.62 -5.35
C LYS A 169 9.98 -5.46 -4.92
N CYS A 170 10.48 -4.68 -3.96
CA CYS A 170 9.78 -3.52 -3.41
C CYS A 170 10.68 -2.28 -3.47
N LEU A 171 10.23 -1.25 -4.20
CA LEU A 171 10.90 0.05 -4.29
C LEU A 171 9.97 1.15 -3.80
N LYS A 172 10.40 1.89 -2.76
CA LYS A 172 9.63 3.02 -2.22
C LYS A 172 10.40 4.32 -2.41
N LEU A 173 9.80 5.21 -3.19
CA LEU A 173 10.33 6.53 -3.56
C LEU A 173 9.39 7.67 -3.15
N ASP A 174 8.45 7.41 -2.23
CA ASP A 174 7.46 8.42 -1.82
C ASP A 174 8.12 9.69 -1.30
N GLY A 175 7.64 10.86 -1.73
CA GLY A 175 8.17 12.15 -1.29
C GLY A 175 9.61 12.42 -1.72
N THR A 176 10.08 11.79 -2.79
CA THR A 176 11.37 12.12 -3.43
C THR A 176 11.21 13.17 -4.52
N ALA A 177 12.34 13.74 -4.97
CA ALA A 177 12.37 14.65 -6.11
C ALA A 177 12.61 13.94 -7.46
N VAL A 178 12.36 12.64 -7.54
CA VAL A 178 12.48 11.84 -8.77
C VAL A 178 11.43 12.31 -9.78
N GLU A 179 11.87 12.57 -11.01
CA GLU A 179 11.02 13.15 -12.08
C GLU A 179 10.48 12.09 -13.04
N GLU A 180 11.22 11.00 -13.25
CA GLU A 180 10.89 9.98 -14.23
C GLU A 180 11.39 8.59 -13.83
N VAL A 181 10.74 7.56 -14.37
CA VAL A 181 11.18 6.17 -14.27
C VAL A 181 11.99 5.84 -15.53
N PRO A 182 13.28 5.45 -15.41
CA PRO A 182 14.12 5.20 -16.56
C PRO A 182 13.75 3.91 -17.30
N LEU A 183 14.10 3.85 -18.59
CA LEU A 183 13.87 2.66 -19.44
C LEU A 183 14.49 1.38 -18.89
N GLY A 184 15.60 1.49 -18.16
CA GLY A 184 16.34 0.36 -17.59
C GLY A 184 15.51 -0.52 -16.66
N ILE A 185 14.50 0.07 -16.01
CA ILE A 185 13.63 -0.65 -15.07
C ILE A 185 12.82 -1.79 -15.74
N ARG A 186 12.65 -1.78 -17.06
CA ARG A 186 12.00 -2.88 -17.80
C ARG A 186 12.69 -4.23 -17.62
N SER A 187 13.97 -4.23 -17.29
CA SER A 187 14.72 -5.45 -17.00
C SER A 187 14.51 -5.99 -15.57
N TRP A 188 13.77 -5.26 -14.72
CA TRP A 188 13.55 -5.65 -13.32
C TRP A 188 12.34 -6.58 -13.20
N SER A 189 12.54 -7.83 -13.60
CA SER A 189 11.49 -8.85 -13.68
C SER A 189 10.89 -9.26 -12.33
N HIS A 190 11.48 -8.83 -11.21
CA HIS A 190 11.05 -9.15 -9.85
C HIS A 190 10.39 -7.97 -9.12
N LEU A 191 10.30 -6.79 -9.75
CA LEU A 191 9.70 -5.62 -9.13
C LEU A 191 8.18 -5.79 -9.05
N ASP A 192 7.69 -6.10 -7.86
CA ASP A 192 6.26 -6.30 -7.59
C ASP A 192 5.59 -5.02 -7.08
N GLU A 193 6.27 -4.26 -6.19
CA GLU A 193 5.76 -3.04 -5.58
C GLU A 193 6.57 -1.82 -5.97
N LEU A 194 5.90 -0.77 -6.51
CA LEU A 194 6.48 0.54 -6.77
C LEU A 194 5.64 1.64 -6.11
N HIS A 195 6.23 2.37 -5.18
CA HIS A 195 5.62 3.52 -4.50
C HIS A 195 6.31 4.80 -4.92
N MET A 196 5.56 5.74 -5.48
CA MET A 196 6.01 7.07 -5.91
C MET A 196 5.04 8.17 -5.48
N SER A 197 4.36 7.95 -4.34
CA SER A 197 3.43 8.92 -3.77
C SER A 197 4.15 10.18 -3.32
N TYR A 198 3.47 11.33 -3.35
CA TYR A 198 4.03 12.64 -2.94
C TYR A 198 5.29 13.07 -3.73
N CYS A 199 5.50 12.52 -4.93
CA CYS A 199 6.57 12.95 -5.82
C CYS A 199 6.09 14.14 -6.66
N GLU A 200 6.29 15.36 -6.16
CA GLU A 200 5.80 16.61 -6.79
C GLU A 200 6.35 16.83 -8.21
N ASN A 201 7.52 16.29 -8.51
CA ASN A 201 8.16 16.45 -9.81
C ASN A 201 7.87 15.30 -10.78
N PHE A 202 7.21 14.23 -10.32
CA PHE A 202 6.88 13.09 -11.17
C PHE A 202 5.76 13.44 -12.14
N LYS A 203 6.04 13.33 -13.43
CA LYS A 203 5.14 13.77 -14.50
C LYS A 203 4.51 12.61 -15.27
N ASP A 204 5.29 11.60 -15.55
CA ASP A 204 4.85 10.48 -16.39
C ASP A 204 5.76 9.26 -16.23
N SER A 205 5.20 8.08 -16.52
CA SER A 205 5.97 6.85 -16.70
C SER A 205 5.76 6.36 -18.13
N PRO A 206 6.71 6.59 -19.04
CA PRO A 206 6.52 6.30 -20.46
C PRO A 206 6.41 4.79 -20.77
N HIS A 207 6.56 3.93 -19.77
CA HIS A 207 6.70 2.49 -20.01
C HIS A 207 5.87 1.68 -19.00
N ALA A 208 5.15 0.68 -19.53
CA ALA A 208 4.56 -0.37 -18.73
C ALA A 208 5.65 -1.28 -18.15
N LEU A 209 5.47 -1.67 -16.91
CA LEU A 209 6.34 -2.61 -16.18
C LEU A 209 5.54 -3.89 -15.91
N ASP A 210 5.76 -4.91 -16.72
CA ASP A 210 4.96 -6.14 -16.72
C ASP A 210 5.04 -6.93 -15.40
N SER A 211 6.03 -6.64 -14.56
CA SER A 211 6.22 -7.32 -13.27
C SER A 211 5.38 -6.73 -12.14
N ILE A 212 5.00 -5.45 -12.22
CA ILE A 212 4.36 -4.74 -11.10
C ILE A 212 2.95 -5.27 -10.85
N THR A 213 2.69 -5.60 -9.59
CA THR A 213 1.38 -5.97 -9.05
C THR A 213 0.74 -4.86 -8.24
N ASP A 214 1.55 -3.99 -7.61
CA ASP A 214 1.12 -2.90 -6.75
C ASP A 214 1.79 -1.58 -7.13
N LEU A 215 0.98 -0.59 -7.54
CA LEU A 215 1.44 0.76 -7.90
C LEU A 215 0.77 1.82 -7.04
N HIS A 216 1.58 2.65 -6.38
CA HIS A 216 1.12 3.74 -5.52
C HIS A 216 1.61 5.09 -6.07
N LEU A 217 0.67 6.00 -6.37
CA LEU A 217 0.90 7.33 -6.94
C LEU A 217 0.16 8.43 -6.16
N THR A 218 -0.10 8.22 -4.87
CA THR A 218 -0.84 9.15 -4.01
C THR A 218 -0.27 10.57 -4.04
N ASP A 219 -1.13 11.58 -4.13
CA ASP A 219 -0.76 13.01 -4.07
C ASP A 219 0.38 13.41 -5.05
N THR A 220 0.41 12.85 -6.25
CA THR A 220 1.31 13.29 -7.30
C THR A 220 0.70 14.44 -8.13
N GLU A 221 1.56 15.16 -8.89
CA GLU A 221 1.13 16.27 -9.73
C GLU A 221 0.59 15.84 -11.11
N ILE A 222 0.38 14.54 -11.33
CA ILE A 222 -0.12 13.96 -12.57
C ILE A 222 -1.55 14.44 -12.83
N GLN A 223 -1.80 14.98 -14.03
CA GLN A 223 -3.12 15.41 -14.46
C GLN A 223 -3.89 14.32 -15.20
N GLU A 224 -3.18 13.48 -15.94
CA GLU A 224 -3.72 12.35 -16.70
C GLU A 224 -2.72 11.19 -16.64
N LEU A 225 -3.22 10.00 -16.33
CA LEU A 225 -2.42 8.79 -16.49
C LEU A 225 -2.30 8.48 -17.98
N GLY A 226 -1.07 8.29 -18.46
CA GLY A 226 -0.84 7.94 -19.85
C GLY A 226 -1.38 6.54 -20.22
N PRO A 227 -1.50 6.22 -21.50
CA PRO A 227 -1.97 4.91 -21.98
C PRO A 227 -1.06 3.74 -21.59
N TRP A 228 0.15 4.04 -21.11
CA TRP A 228 1.10 3.06 -20.57
C TRP A 228 0.53 2.21 -19.43
N ILE A 229 -0.42 2.76 -18.64
CA ILE A 229 -1.01 2.06 -17.50
C ILE A 229 -1.73 0.76 -17.91
N LYS A 230 -2.35 0.73 -19.08
CA LYS A 230 -3.01 -0.46 -19.62
C LYS A 230 -2.04 -1.62 -19.89
N GLY A 231 -0.76 -1.29 -20.13
CA GLY A 231 0.28 -2.27 -20.40
C GLY A 231 0.78 -3.05 -19.17
N PHE A 232 0.35 -2.67 -17.95
CA PHE A 232 0.70 -3.42 -16.73
C PHE A 232 -0.14 -4.69 -16.60
N SER A 233 0.27 -5.74 -17.29
CA SER A 233 -0.51 -6.99 -17.43
C SER A 233 -0.76 -7.75 -16.12
N ARG A 234 0.00 -7.46 -15.07
CA ARG A 234 -0.09 -8.10 -13.74
C ARG A 234 -0.57 -7.16 -12.64
N LEU A 235 -0.87 -5.89 -12.95
CA LEU A 235 -1.28 -4.91 -11.95
C LEU A 235 -2.59 -5.33 -11.29
N SER A 236 -2.52 -5.65 -10.01
CA SER A 236 -3.67 -6.03 -9.19
C SER A 236 -4.16 -4.89 -8.29
N ARG A 237 -3.27 -3.98 -7.92
CA ARG A 237 -3.58 -2.86 -7.03
C ARG A 237 -3.04 -1.54 -7.56
N LEU A 238 -3.93 -0.55 -7.70
CA LEU A 238 -3.59 0.82 -8.09
C LEU A 238 -4.12 1.79 -7.03
N VAL A 239 -3.23 2.57 -6.43
CA VAL A 239 -3.57 3.57 -5.40
C VAL A 239 -3.23 4.95 -5.92
N LEU A 240 -4.27 5.79 -6.06
CA LEU A 240 -4.22 7.15 -6.60
C LEU A 240 -4.76 8.17 -5.59
N ASN A 241 -4.87 7.78 -4.32
CA ASN A 241 -5.51 8.59 -3.28
C ASN A 241 -4.94 10.03 -3.26
N GLY A 242 -5.83 11.02 -3.20
CA GLY A 242 -5.42 12.43 -3.05
C GLY A 242 -4.86 13.10 -4.31
N MET A 243 -4.88 12.46 -5.48
CA MET A 243 -4.39 13.09 -6.73
C MET A 243 -5.28 14.27 -7.15
N GLN A 244 -4.97 15.46 -6.60
CA GLN A 244 -5.82 16.65 -6.71
C GLN A 244 -5.94 17.19 -8.14
N LYS A 245 -4.96 16.91 -9.01
CA LYS A 245 -4.92 17.38 -10.39
C LYS A 245 -5.39 16.36 -11.42
N LEU A 246 -5.63 15.12 -11.02
CA LEU A 246 -6.08 14.05 -11.89
C LEU A 246 -7.50 14.34 -12.39
N VAL A 247 -7.67 14.48 -13.71
CA VAL A 247 -8.95 14.82 -14.37
C VAL A 247 -9.63 13.60 -14.95
N SER A 248 -8.86 12.67 -15.50
CA SER A 248 -9.40 11.46 -16.12
C SER A 248 -8.57 10.21 -15.83
N LEU A 249 -9.23 9.06 -15.87
CA LEU A 249 -8.59 7.75 -15.86
C LEU A 249 -8.77 7.10 -17.23
N PRO A 250 -7.68 6.66 -17.88
CA PRO A 250 -7.75 5.90 -19.12
C PRO A 250 -8.25 4.47 -18.89
N GLN A 251 -8.35 3.68 -19.95
CA GLN A 251 -8.58 2.24 -19.81
C GLN A 251 -7.50 1.62 -18.91
N LEU A 252 -7.92 1.00 -17.82
CA LEU A 252 -7.04 0.32 -16.86
C LEU A 252 -6.86 -1.15 -17.23
N PRO A 253 -5.83 -1.84 -16.69
CA PRO A 253 -5.60 -3.27 -16.95
C PRO A 253 -6.75 -4.16 -16.49
N ASP A 254 -7.03 -5.21 -17.24
CA ASP A 254 -8.06 -6.20 -16.88
C ASP A 254 -7.68 -7.06 -15.67
N SER A 255 -6.39 -7.08 -15.29
CA SER A 255 -5.87 -7.75 -14.10
C SER A 255 -6.21 -7.03 -12.79
N LEU A 256 -6.70 -5.79 -12.86
CA LEU A 256 -6.88 -4.93 -11.68
C LEU A 256 -7.97 -5.49 -10.75
N LEU A 257 -7.60 -5.67 -9.47
CA LEU A 257 -8.49 -6.14 -8.39
C LEU A 257 -8.85 -5.03 -7.40
N PHE A 258 -8.04 -3.98 -7.32
CA PHE A 258 -8.25 -2.88 -6.40
C PHE A 258 -7.83 -1.55 -7.01
N LEU A 259 -8.78 -0.62 -7.10
CA LEU A 259 -8.54 0.77 -7.43
C LEU A 259 -8.94 1.66 -6.25
N ASP A 260 -7.99 2.43 -5.76
CA ASP A 260 -8.22 3.47 -4.76
C ASP A 260 -7.95 4.85 -5.36
N ALA A 261 -9.01 5.55 -5.70
CA ALA A 261 -8.99 6.93 -6.17
C ALA A 261 -9.64 7.89 -5.16
N GLU A 262 -9.62 7.53 -3.86
CA GLU A 262 -10.17 8.36 -2.80
C GLU A 262 -9.59 9.79 -2.84
N ASN A 263 -10.41 10.81 -2.59
CA ASN A 263 -10.02 12.22 -2.55
C ASN A 263 -9.42 12.79 -3.85
N CYS A 264 -9.63 12.16 -5.01
CA CYS A 264 -9.28 12.73 -6.32
C CYS A 264 -10.29 13.82 -6.72
N LYS A 265 -10.15 15.03 -6.14
CA LYS A 265 -11.17 16.10 -6.21
C LYS A 265 -11.40 16.67 -7.60
N SER A 266 -10.46 16.48 -8.54
CA SER A 266 -10.58 16.95 -9.92
C SER A 266 -11.01 15.86 -10.91
N LEU A 267 -11.17 14.61 -10.46
CA LEU A 267 -11.51 13.49 -11.31
C LEU A 267 -12.95 13.61 -11.83
N GLU A 268 -13.09 13.73 -13.16
CA GLU A 268 -14.35 13.95 -13.86
C GLU A 268 -14.75 12.77 -14.74
N ARG A 269 -13.78 12.11 -15.41
CA ARG A 269 -14.04 11.13 -16.45
C ARG A 269 -13.32 9.81 -16.22
N LEU A 270 -13.95 8.75 -16.70
CA LEU A 270 -13.38 7.41 -16.83
C LEU A 270 -13.47 7.02 -18.30
N ASP A 271 -12.34 6.86 -18.97
CA ASP A 271 -12.28 6.64 -20.43
C ASP A 271 -12.30 5.14 -20.80
N GLY A 272 -12.61 4.26 -19.86
CA GLY A 272 -12.66 2.82 -20.09
C GLY A 272 -13.49 2.06 -19.07
N SER A 273 -13.85 0.83 -19.40
CA SER A 273 -14.61 -0.07 -18.52
C SER A 273 -13.71 -0.88 -17.61
N PHE A 274 -14.28 -1.36 -16.50
CA PHE A 274 -13.63 -2.29 -15.58
C PHE A 274 -14.10 -3.71 -15.91
N CYS A 275 -13.19 -4.57 -16.37
CA CYS A 275 -13.55 -5.91 -16.87
C CYS A 275 -13.47 -7.00 -15.79
N ASN A 276 -12.71 -6.78 -14.72
CA ASN A 276 -12.55 -7.79 -13.67
C ASN A 276 -13.76 -7.82 -12.73
N PRO A 277 -14.49 -8.95 -12.61
CA PRO A 277 -15.68 -9.05 -11.76
C PRO A 277 -15.36 -8.99 -10.26
N ASP A 278 -14.12 -9.20 -9.87
CA ASP A 278 -13.71 -9.15 -8.46
C ASP A 278 -13.06 -7.80 -8.09
N ILE A 279 -13.14 -6.81 -9.00
CA ILE A 279 -12.57 -5.49 -8.77
C ILE A 279 -13.28 -4.76 -7.63
N ARG A 280 -12.49 -4.15 -6.75
CA ARG A 280 -12.94 -3.19 -5.74
C ARG A 280 -12.63 -1.78 -6.20
N LEU A 281 -13.63 -0.90 -6.15
CA LEU A 281 -13.54 0.47 -6.62
C LEU A 281 -13.80 1.46 -5.47
N ASN A 282 -12.82 2.29 -5.15
CA ASN A 282 -12.95 3.36 -4.16
C ASN A 282 -12.81 4.73 -4.83
N PHE A 283 -13.94 5.43 -5.00
CA PHE A 283 -14.03 6.80 -5.49
C PHE A 283 -14.58 7.76 -4.41
N LEU A 284 -14.28 7.47 -3.15
CA LEU A 284 -14.69 8.31 -2.03
C LEU A 284 -14.25 9.76 -2.25
N ASN A 285 -15.15 10.72 -2.04
CA ASN A 285 -14.91 12.17 -2.20
C ASN A 285 -14.51 12.63 -3.61
N CYS A 286 -14.74 11.84 -4.67
CA CYS A 286 -14.56 12.25 -6.06
C CYS A 286 -15.80 12.99 -6.58
N PHE A 287 -16.15 14.14 -5.98
CA PHE A 287 -17.43 14.83 -6.22
C PHE A 287 -17.58 15.40 -7.63
N LYS A 288 -16.51 15.53 -8.41
CA LYS A 288 -16.57 16.02 -9.80
C LYS A 288 -16.84 14.94 -10.83
N LEU A 289 -16.92 13.66 -10.45
CA LEU A 289 -17.29 12.60 -11.38
C LEU A 289 -18.58 12.94 -12.11
N ASN A 290 -18.52 12.95 -13.44
CA ASN A 290 -19.66 13.17 -14.28
C ASN A 290 -20.63 11.97 -14.24
N GLN A 291 -21.84 12.12 -14.81
CA GLN A 291 -22.86 11.08 -14.72
C GLN A 291 -22.44 9.81 -15.47
N GLU A 292 -21.75 9.93 -16.62
CA GLU A 292 -21.27 8.79 -17.40
C GLU A 292 -20.28 7.93 -16.59
N ALA A 293 -19.33 8.58 -15.88
CA ALA A 293 -18.39 7.89 -15.02
C ALA A 293 -19.07 7.18 -13.84
N LYS A 294 -20.06 7.82 -13.22
CA LYS A 294 -20.85 7.22 -12.14
C LYS A 294 -21.64 6.00 -12.64
N ASP A 295 -22.29 6.13 -13.77
CA ASP A 295 -23.05 5.03 -14.38
C ASP A 295 -22.14 3.86 -14.75
N LEU A 296 -20.96 4.15 -15.29
CA LEU A 296 -19.94 3.14 -15.59
C LEU A 296 -19.49 2.37 -14.33
N ILE A 297 -19.24 3.06 -13.22
CA ILE A 297 -18.87 2.43 -11.96
C ILE A 297 -20.01 1.51 -11.48
N ILE A 298 -21.25 2.02 -11.52
CA ILE A 298 -22.41 1.28 -11.02
C ILE A 298 -22.73 0.08 -11.93
N GLN A 299 -22.59 0.23 -13.25
CA GLN A 299 -22.84 -0.85 -14.21
C GLN A 299 -21.73 -1.90 -14.26
N THR A 300 -20.54 -1.57 -13.75
CA THR A 300 -19.46 -2.56 -13.65
C THR A 300 -19.94 -3.77 -12.87
N SER A 301 -19.84 -4.95 -13.49
CA SER A 301 -20.09 -6.21 -12.80
C SER A 301 -18.97 -6.42 -11.76
N ASN A 302 -19.30 -6.26 -10.50
CA ASN A 302 -18.33 -6.43 -9.41
C ASN A 302 -18.95 -7.17 -8.24
N ARG A 303 -18.37 -8.32 -7.90
CA ARG A 303 -18.69 -9.08 -6.68
C ARG A 303 -18.18 -8.37 -5.43
N SER A 304 -17.16 -7.55 -5.60
CA SER A 304 -16.62 -6.66 -4.57
C SER A 304 -17.38 -5.33 -4.56
N ALA A 305 -17.16 -4.50 -3.52
CA ALA A 305 -17.86 -3.24 -3.39
C ALA A 305 -17.25 -2.14 -4.26
N ALA A 306 -18.13 -1.24 -4.75
CA ALA A 306 -17.76 0.06 -5.26
C ALA A 306 -18.33 1.17 -4.38
N ILE A 307 -17.59 2.26 -4.22
CA ILE A 307 -17.99 3.45 -3.47
C ILE A 307 -17.77 4.66 -4.35
N LEU A 308 -18.80 5.52 -4.41
CA LEU A 308 -18.77 6.73 -5.23
C LEU A 308 -19.65 7.83 -4.60
N PRO A 309 -19.40 9.11 -4.92
CA PRO A 309 -20.25 10.20 -4.49
C PRO A 309 -21.69 10.04 -5.02
N GLY A 310 -22.67 10.06 -4.11
CA GLY A 310 -24.09 9.94 -4.44
C GLY A 310 -24.94 9.88 -3.19
N GLY A 311 -25.72 10.93 -2.95
CA GLY A 311 -26.60 11.05 -1.76
C GLY A 311 -27.92 10.30 -1.89
N GLU A 312 -28.17 9.64 -3.02
CA GLU A 312 -29.41 8.94 -3.36
C GLU A 312 -29.11 7.72 -4.23
N VAL A 313 -29.97 6.71 -4.16
CA VAL A 313 -29.91 5.56 -5.06
C VAL A 313 -30.44 5.99 -6.44
N PRO A 314 -29.70 5.73 -7.54
CA PRO A 314 -30.11 6.15 -8.88
C PRO A 314 -31.48 5.61 -9.31
N ALA A 315 -32.20 6.42 -10.11
CA ALA A 315 -33.58 6.13 -10.52
C ALA A 315 -33.74 4.82 -11.34
N TYR A 316 -32.67 4.33 -11.96
CA TYR A 316 -32.71 3.08 -12.73
C TYR A 316 -32.60 1.81 -11.88
N PHE A 317 -32.38 1.92 -10.57
CA PHE A 317 -32.63 0.79 -9.68
C PHE A 317 -34.15 0.55 -9.65
N SER A 318 -34.57 -0.62 -10.15
CA SER A 318 -35.99 -0.96 -10.34
C SER A 318 -36.79 -0.89 -9.04
N ASP A 319 -36.18 -1.29 -7.96
CA ASP A 319 -36.77 -1.30 -6.63
C ASP A 319 -35.96 -0.43 -5.68
N ARG A 320 -36.61 0.53 -5.02
CA ARG A 320 -35.99 1.47 -4.08
C ARG A 320 -36.85 1.64 -2.83
N ALA A 321 -36.21 1.81 -1.68
CA ALA A 321 -36.88 2.06 -0.41
C ALA A 321 -36.06 2.97 0.50
N THR A 322 -36.75 3.74 1.33
CA THR A 322 -36.13 4.44 2.46
C THR A 322 -35.86 3.44 3.59
N GLY A 323 -34.69 3.53 4.22
CA GLY A 323 -34.23 2.55 5.21
C GLY A 323 -33.63 1.30 4.58
N GLY A 324 -33.48 0.26 5.37
CA GLY A 324 -32.76 -0.96 5.00
C GLY A 324 -33.64 -2.14 4.55
N THR A 325 -34.94 -1.97 4.32
CA THR A 325 -35.84 -3.07 3.97
C THR A 325 -36.53 -2.81 2.65
N ILE A 326 -36.45 -3.76 1.72
CA ILE A 326 -37.03 -3.64 0.39
C ILE A 326 -37.63 -4.97 -0.05
N THR A 327 -38.80 -4.92 -0.71
CA THR A 327 -39.44 -6.10 -1.29
C THR A 327 -39.36 -6.04 -2.81
N VAL A 328 -38.88 -7.11 -3.40
CA VAL A 328 -38.70 -7.26 -4.85
C VAL A 328 -39.64 -8.34 -5.36
N LYS A 329 -40.35 -8.03 -6.44
CA LYS A 329 -41.16 -9.01 -7.18
C LYS A 329 -40.46 -9.35 -8.49
N LEU A 330 -40.02 -10.59 -8.62
CA LEU A 330 -39.44 -11.07 -9.86
C LEU A 330 -40.53 -11.28 -10.93
N SER A 331 -40.21 -10.92 -12.16
CA SER A 331 -41.15 -10.99 -13.30
C SER A 331 -41.50 -12.41 -13.71
N GLU A 332 -40.65 -13.38 -13.40
CA GLU A 332 -40.85 -14.80 -13.73
C GLU A 332 -40.58 -15.66 -12.51
N SER A 333 -41.37 -16.73 -12.38
CA SER A 333 -41.17 -17.73 -11.30
C SER A 333 -40.45 -18.94 -11.87
N PRO A 334 -39.16 -19.10 -11.67
CA PRO A 334 -38.47 -20.31 -12.09
C PRO A 334 -38.31 -21.30 -10.96
N PRO A 335 -38.44 -22.57 -11.19
CA PRO A 335 -37.95 -23.56 -10.25
C PRO A 335 -36.43 -23.58 -10.26
N HIS A 336 -35.81 -23.27 -9.13
CA HIS A 336 -34.37 -23.42 -8.84
C HIS A 336 -33.41 -22.68 -9.81
N THR A 337 -33.53 -21.37 -9.90
CA THR A 337 -32.57 -20.53 -10.65
C THR A 337 -31.85 -19.57 -9.72
N SER A 338 -30.56 -19.38 -10.00
CA SER A 338 -29.77 -18.34 -9.32
C SER A 338 -29.95 -17.00 -10.03
N PHE A 339 -30.18 -15.94 -9.24
CA PHE A 339 -30.32 -14.58 -9.74
C PHE A 339 -29.18 -13.71 -9.22
N LYS A 340 -28.71 -12.82 -10.09
CA LYS A 340 -27.76 -11.77 -9.71
C LYS A 340 -28.48 -10.47 -9.48
N PHE A 341 -28.18 -9.87 -8.34
CA PHE A 341 -28.72 -8.56 -7.95
C PHE A 341 -27.56 -7.62 -7.67
N LYS A 342 -27.73 -6.38 -8.12
CA LYS A 342 -26.90 -5.26 -7.68
C LYS A 342 -27.63 -4.51 -6.59
N LEU A 343 -26.99 -4.37 -5.44
CA LEU A 343 -27.48 -3.62 -4.31
C LEU A 343 -26.81 -2.26 -4.28
N GLY A 344 -27.58 -1.22 -3.98
CA GLY A 344 -27.11 0.13 -3.69
C GLY A 344 -27.57 0.54 -2.32
N ILE A 345 -26.67 1.07 -1.48
CA ILE A 345 -27.01 1.61 -0.17
C ILE A 345 -26.42 3.00 0.04
N VAL A 346 -27.20 3.89 0.63
CA VAL A 346 -26.75 5.21 1.08
C VAL A 346 -26.87 5.24 2.59
N LEU A 347 -25.83 5.72 3.25
CA LEU A 347 -25.71 5.71 4.70
C LEU A 347 -25.99 7.08 5.31
N ILE A 348 -26.49 7.06 6.55
CA ILE A 348 -26.67 8.24 7.39
C ILE A 348 -26.05 8.00 8.76
N ASP A 349 -25.38 9.00 9.30
CA ASP A 349 -24.83 8.99 10.64
C ASP A 349 -25.96 9.19 11.68
N LYS A 350 -26.00 8.34 12.70
CA LYS A 350 -26.97 8.42 13.81
C LYS A 350 -26.56 9.37 14.93
N ALA A 351 -25.29 9.67 15.02
CA ALA A 351 -24.73 10.43 16.14
C ALA A 351 -24.04 11.70 15.65
N ASP A 352 -24.37 12.79 16.32
CA ASP A 352 -23.66 14.09 16.25
C ASP A 352 -22.25 14.01 16.91
N ASP A 353 -21.68 12.81 17.03
CA ASP A 353 -20.54 12.56 17.89
C ASP A 353 -19.21 12.65 17.12
N ALA A 354 -18.36 13.59 17.55
CA ALA A 354 -17.06 13.92 16.98
C ALA A 354 -15.97 12.83 17.15
N LEU A 355 -16.31 11.65 17.62
CA LEU A 355 -15.40 10.52 17.74
C LEU A 355 -15.44 9.64 16.47
N ARG A 356 -14.94 10.20 15.38
CA ARG A 356 -14.71 9.50 14.11
C ARG A 356 -13.56 8.50 14.25
N GLY A 357 -13.86 7.35 14.81
CA GLY A 357 -12.97 6.19 14.69
C GLY A 357 -13.06 5.63 13.26
N SER A 358 -11.92 5.42 12.63
CA SER A 358 -11.77 4.77 11.31
C SER A 358 -12.14 3.28 11.40
N HIS A 359 -13.39 2.97 11.74
CA HIS A 359 -13.84 1.58 11.79
C HIS A 359 -14.27 1.14 10.39
N MET A 360 -13.68 0.05 9.93
CA MET A 360 -14.11 -0.64 8.72
C MET A 360 -15.60 -0.96 8.83
N MET A 361 -16.35 -0.64 7.78
CA MET A 361 -17.76 -0.89 7.73
C MET A 361 -18.06 -2.25 7.10
N TYR A 362 -19.03 -2.95 7.66
CA TYR A 362 -19.59 -4.17 7.08
C TYR A 362 -21.06 -3.91 6.79
N ALA A 363 -21.54 -4.34 5.63
CA ALA A 363 -22.96 -4.39 5.35
C ALA A 363 -23.43 -5.84 5.48
N TRP A 364 -24.47 -6.04 6.25
CA TRP A 364 -25.14 -7.33 6.38
C TRP A 364 -26.39 -7.33 5.52
N TYR A 365 -26.68 -8.44 4.89
CA TYR A 365 -27.94 -8.62 4.24
C TYR A 365 -28.57 -9.97 4.55
N LYS A 366 -29.90 -9.95 4.64
CA LYS A 366 -30.74 -11.12 4.84
C LYS A 366 -31.80 -11.10 3.77
N ILE A 367 -32.02 -12.24 3.11
CA ILE A 367 -33.00 -12.39 2.08
C ILE A 367 -34.05 -13.37 2.57
N ILE A 368 -35.29 -12.95 2.55
CA ILE A 368 -36.44 -13.75 2.99
C ILE A 368 -37.32 -14.01 1.80
N ASP A 369 -37.51 -15.27 1.46
CA ASP A 369 -38.54 -15.72 0.53
C ASP A 369 -39.89 -15.66 1.23
N LYS A 370 -40.76 -14.73 0.79
CA LYS A 370 -42.05 -14.49 1.44
C LYS A 370 -43.10 -15.56 1.21
N GLN A 371 -42.91 -16.48 0.22
CA GLN A 371 -43.87 -17.53 -0.05
C GLN A 371 -43.63 -18.78 0.83
N ASN A 372 -42.38 -19.13 1.07
CA ASN A 372 -42.04 -20.33 1.83
C ASN A 372 -41.36 -20.04 3.18
N GLY A 373 -41.06 -18.76 3.48
CA GLY A 373 -40.40 -18.35 4.70
C GLY A 373 -38.93 -18.72 4.79
N LEU A 374 -38.31 -19.18 3.68
CA LEU A 374 -36.91 -19.53 3.64
C LEU A 374 -36.06 -18.29 3.82
N VAL A 375 -35.11 -18.37 4.74
CA VAL A 375 -34.20 -17.26 5.05
C VAL A 375 -32.81 -17.62 4.57
N THR A 376 -32.30 -16.86 3.65
CA THR A 376 -30.90 -16.91 3.24
C THR A 376 -30.18 -15.75 3.92
N THR A 377 -29.37 -16.04 4.90
CA THR A 377 -28.45 -15.06 5.49
C THR A 377 -27.11 -15.21 4.83
N ALA A 378 -26.71 -14.23 4.07
CA ALA A 378 -25.32 -14.17 3.65
C ALA A 378 -24.49 -13.47 4.73
N ARG A 379 -23.31 -13.99 4.96
CA ARG A 379 -22.28 -13.31 5.75
C ARG A 379 -21.95 -11.98 5.06
N PRO A 380 -21.46 -10.99 5.82
CA PRO A 380 -21.08 -9.71 5.23
C PRO A 380 -20.19 -9.98 4.01
N VAL A 381 -20.35 -9.14 3.00
CA VAL A 381 -19.34 -9.03 1.96
C VAL A 381 -18.03 -8.85 2.72
N SER A 382 -17.22 -9.93 2.76
CA SER A 382 -16.09 -10.07 3.70
C SER A 382 -14.91 -9.14 3.39
N HIS A 383 -15.20 -8.07 2.67
CA HIS A 383 -14.22 -7.09 2.28
C HIS A 383 -14.51 -5.81 3.05
N ALA A 384 -13.54 -5.43 3.87
CA ALA A 384 -13.52 -4.15 4.54
C ALA A 384 -13.88 -3.04 3.56
N LEU A 385 -15.08 -2.49 3.73
CA LEU A 385 -15.44 -1.24 3.08
C LEU A 385 -14.60 -0.13 3.71
N PRO A 386 -14.21 0.90 2.96
CA PRO A 386 -13.66 2.11 3.55
C PRO A 386 -14.59 2.65 4.64
N PRO A 387 -14.10 3.53 5.52
CA PRO A 387 -14.92 4.09 6.59
C PRO A 387 -16.22 4.64 6.02
N ALA A 388 -17.32 4.43 6.74
CA ALA A 388 -18.63 4.93 6.35
C ALA A 388 -18.62 6.46 6.28
N VAL A 389 -19.15 6.99 5.17
CA VAL A 389 -19.25 8.44 4.94
C VAL A 389 -20.62 8.77 4.38
N THR A 390 -21.20 9.86 4.87
CA THR A 390 -22.47 10.39 4.36
C THR A 390 -22.34 10.91 2.93
N GLY A 391 -23.42 10.88 2.17
CA GLY A 391 -23.43 11.42 0.80
C GLY A 391 -22.73 10.57 -0.23
N HIS A 392 -22.54 9.28 0.05
CA HIS A 392 -21.93 8.31 -0.85
C HIS A 392 -22.84 7.12 -1.07
N LEU A 393 -22.80 6.60 -2.29
CA LEU A 393 -23.44 5.36 -2.71
C LEU A 393 -22.44 4.21 -2.63
N TYR A 394 -22.82 3.16 -1.94
CA TYR A 394 -22.10 1.88 -1.87
C TYR A 394 -22.83 0.87 -2.72
N THR A 395 -22.15 0.22 -3.65
CA THR A 395 -22.74 -0.82 -4.51
C THR A 395 -21.96 -2.11 -4.42
N PHE A 396 -22.65 -3.23 -4.51
CA PHE A 396 -22.05 -4.58 -4.58
C PHE A 396 -23.03 -5.56 -5.23
N GLU A 397 -22.51 -6.65 -5.78
CA GLU A 397 -23.32 -7.71 -6.37
C GLU A 397 -23.45 -8.89 -5.44
N ILE A 398 -24.61 -9.50 -5.48
CA ILE A 398 -24.92 -10.76 -4.82
C ILE A 398 -25.54 -11.73 -5.80
N GLU A 399 -25.29 -13.01 -5.56
CA GLU A 399 -25.94 -14.10 -6.27
C GLU A 399 -26.76 -14.93 -5.29
N VAL A 400 -28.00 -15.18 -5.62
CA VAL A 400 -28.97 -15.80 -4.70
C VAL A 400 -29.77 -16.88 -5.42
N ASP A 401 -29.83 -18.07 -4.83
CA ASP A 401 -30.75 -19.11 -5.26
C ASP A 401 -32.16 -18.78 -4.78
N VAL A 402 -33.08 -18.74 -5.72
CA VAL A 402 -34.45 -18.26 -5.50
C VAL A 402 -35.44 -19.36 -5.80
N THR A 403 -36.41 -19.53 -4.90
CA THR A 403 -37.46 -20.54 -5.02
C THR A 403 -38.85 -19.92 -5.23
N SER A 404 -38.97 -18.59 -5.08
CA SER A 404 -40.21 -17.84 -5.32
C SER A 404 -39.96 -16.50 -5.99
N ASN A 405 -41.02 -15.87 -6.47
CA ASN A 405 -40.93 -14.56 -7.12
C ASN A 405 -41.13 -13.37 -6.19
N ASN A 406 -41.23 -13.57 -4.88
CA ASN A 406 -41.45 -12.51 -3.90
C ASN A 406 -40.41 -12.54 -2.77
N LEU A 407 -39.41 -11.68 -2.91
CA LEU A 407 -38.24 -11.63 -2.01
C LEU A 407 -38.27 -10.37 -1.16
N SER A 408 -37.90 -10.48 0.09
CA SER A 408 -37.61 -9.36 0.98
C SER A 408 -36.14 -9.30 1.33
N PHE A 409 -35.52 -8.19 1.06
CA PHE A 409 -34.12 -7.91 1.44
C PHE A 409 -34.14 -7.03 2.70
N GLU A 410 -33.45 -7.49 3.71
CA GLU A 410 -33.18 -6.73 4.93
C GLU A 410 -31.69 -6.42 4.98
N LEU A 411 -31.33 -5.16 4.88
CA LEU A 411 -29.96 -4.65 4.87
C LEU A 411 -29.68 -3.96 6.20
N GLN A 412 -28.49 -4.15 6.75
CA GLN A 412 -28.07 -3.52 7.99
C GLN A 412 -26.64 -3.00 7.88
N ALA A 413 -26.37 -1.82 8.40
CA ALA A 413 -25.01 -1.34 8.61
C ALA A 413 -24.38 -2.08 9.81
N GLY A 414 -23.16 -2.56 9.65
CA GLY A 414 -22.45 -3.36 10.67
C GLY A 414 -21.92 -2.55 11.87
N SER A 415 -22.39 -1.32 12.06
CA SER A 415 -22.01 -0.43 13.16
C SER A 415 -23.25 0.19 13.77
N THR A 416 -23.24 0.39 15.09
CA THR A 416 -24.33 1.06 15.83
C THR A 416 -24.44 2.56 15.51
N SER A 417 -23.38 3.17 14.98
CA SER A 417 -23.32 4.60 14.66
C SER A 417 -23.92 4.94 13.30
N TRP A 418 -24.18 3.96 12.43
CA TRP A 418 -24.64 4.15 11.07
C TRP A 418 -26.01 3.51 10.83
N ASP A 419 -26.81 4.16 10.00
CA ASP A 419 -28.07 3.61 9.51
C ASP A 419 -28.15 3.70 7.98
N ILE A 420 -29.03 2.92 7.37
CA ILE A 420 -29.29 2.99 5.95
C ILE A 420 -30.37 4.07 5.71
N LYS A 421 -29.99 5.13 5.00
CA LYS A 421 -30.90 6.20 4.58
C LYS A 421 -31.84 5.70 3.50
N GLU A 422 -31.25 5.04 2.49
CA GLU A 422 -31.93 4.56 1.29
C GLU A 422 -31.25 3.30 0.79
N CYS A 423 -32.01 2.38 0.28
CA CYS A 423 -31.47 1.20 -0.44
C CYS A 423 -32.19 0.99 -1.76
N GLY A 424 -31.50 0.31 -2.69
CA GLY A 424 -32.06 -0.06 -3.98
C GLY A 424 -31.52 -1.40 -4.44
N ILE A 425 -32.33 -2.05 -5.28
CA ILE A 425 -32.02 -3.32 -5.90
C ILE A 425 -32.24 -3.23 -7.39
N LEU A 426 -31.27 -3.72 -8.14
CA LEU A 426 -31.32 -3.88 -9.58
C LEU A 426 -31.10 -5.36 -9.91
N GLN A 427 -32.08 -5.99 -10.54
CA GLN A 427 -31.90 -7.33 -11.08
C GLN A 427 -31.03 -7.27 -12.33
N LEU A 428 -29.90 -8.00 -12.35
CA LEU A 428 -28.93 -7.95 -13.45
C LEU A 428 -29.24 -9.00 -14.52
N SER A 429 -29.34 -10.26 -14.13
CA SER A 429 -29.59 -11.37 -15.06
C SER A 429 -29.97 -12.65 -14.31
N GLN A 430 -30.57 -13.57 -15.05
CA GLN A 430 -30.76 -14.93 -14.60
C GLN A 430 -29.52 -15.76 -14.95
N VAL A 431 -28.96 -16.46 -13.98
CA VAL A 431 -27.84 -17.38 -14.22
C VAL A 431 -28.41 -18.75 -14.54
N CYS A 432 -28.38 -19.13 -15.82
CA CYS A 432 -28.68 -20.49 -16.21
C CYS A 432 -27.51 -21.40 -15.82
N HIS A 433 -27.70 -22.26 -14.82
CA HIS A 433 -26.82 -23.41 -14.63
C HIS A 433 -27.02 -24.36 -15.81
N VAL A 434 -26.08 -24.41 -16.73
CA VAL A 434 -25.99 -25.51 -17.69
C VAL A 434 -25.47 -26.70 -16.89
N ASP A 435 -26.38 -27.59 -16.48
CA ASP A 435 -25.98 -28.89 -15.92
C ASP A 435 -25.06 -29.54 -16.96
N GLY A 436 -23.82 -29.77 -16.52
CA GLY A 436 -22.84 -30.44 -17.36
C GLY A 436 -23.33 -31.85 -17.68
N ILE A 437 -23.66 -32.06 -18.95
CA ILE A 437 -23.80 -33.40 -19.50
C ILE A 437 -22.39 -33.99 -19.49
N SER A 438 -22.18 -34.88 -18.56
CA SER A 438 -21.05 -35.80 -18.57
C SER A 438 -21.35 -36.85 -19.67
N ASP A 439 -20.54 -36.87 -20.71
CA ASP A 439 -20.25 -38.05 -21.54
C ASP A 439 -18.76 -38.40 -21.40
#